data_49decd691e7cbd01625069941abd6b70
#
_entry.id   49decd691e7cbd01625069941abd6b70
#
_cell.length_a   1.000
_cell.length_b   1.000
_cell.length_c   1.000
_cell.angle_alpha   90.00
_cell.angle_beta   90.00
_cell.angle_gamma   90.00
#
_symmetry.space_group_name_H-M   'P 1'
#
loop_
_entity.id
_entity.type
_entity.pdbx_description
1 polymer ?
#
loop_
_entity_poly.entity_id
_entity_poly.type
_entity_poly.pdbx_seq_one_letter_code
_entity_poly.pdbx_strand_id
1 'polypeptide(L)'
;MSAPGPAERPLRLGPAPSRAEDQAPTPPAAWAYLVRCADGSLYAGWTSDLARRLRRHRSGQGARYTRMRGAVQLAYARRCKNKSEALRAEAALKRLPKAEKEALAARWGTEQAVTVRTGDVRDAPAVNALYNWYVRHSTATFQYAPATLAETEQTIRAALDTGPFLLAENAAGQLCGYACAHPLHPREAYAWCVETTIYCAPDCVGQGVGRRLYTPLLELLRRQGYCAAAALVAHPNPGSEAFHKAMGFHSIGRQPRCGYKFGRWLDLQTWWLDLRPGEAPPAPVRRQLPAEETAAALASCTL
;
A
#
# COMPACT_ATOMS: atom_id res chain seq x y z
N MET A 1 39.21 -28.49 -14.99
CA MET A 1 39.57 -27.23 -14.26
C MET A 1 38.35 -26.32 -14.33
N SER A 2 37.57 -26.31 -13.25
CA SER A 2 36.31 -25.49 -13.17
C SER A 2 36.67 -24.07 -12.72
N ALA A 3 36.12 -23.08 -13.41
CA ALA A 3 36.27 -21.66 -13.07
C ALA A 3 35.59 -21.35 -11.73
N PRO A 4 36.16 -20.46 -10.89
CA PRO A 4 35.53 -20.05 -9.65
C PRO A 4 34.31 -19.20 -9.95
N GLY A 5 33.19 -19.50 -9.27
CA GLY A 5 31.96 -18.71 -9.30
C GLY A 5 32.16 -17.30 -8.73
N PRO A 6 31.26 -16.36 -9.04
CA PRO A 6 31.36 -14.97 -8.56
C PRO A 6 31.33 -14.92 -7.05
N ALA A 7 32.38 -14.31 -6.48
CA ALA A 7 32.51 -14.10 -5.05
C ALA A 7 31.34 -13.22 -4.53
N GLU A 8 30.61 -13.75 -3.56
CA GLU A 8 29.63 -13.00 -2.79
C GLU A 8 30.31 -11.76 -2.16
N ARG A 9 29.87 -10.58 -2.55
CA ARG A 9 30.29 -9.34 -1.89
C ARG A 9 29.78 -9.38 -0.44
N PRO A 10 30.64 -9.26 0.56
CA PRO A 10 30.20 -9.17 1.93
C PRO A 10 29.28 -7.95 2.09
N LEU A 11 28.12 -8.16 2.68
CA LEU A 11 27.21 -7.10 3.14
C LEU A 11 28.02 -6.13 4.02
N ARG A 12 28.34 -4.95 3.49
CA ARG A 12 28.90 -3.86 4.29
C ARG A 12 27.78 -3.32 5.16
N LEU A 13 27.69 -3.84 6.37
CA LEU A 13 26.90 -3.20 7.43
C LEU A 13 27.61 -1.86 7.75
N GLY A 14 27.05 -0.78 7.24
CA GLY A 14 27.43 0.55 7.70
C GLY A 14 27.17 0.68 9.21
N PRO A 15 27.88 1.60 9.93
CA PRO A 15 27.62 1.82 11.34
C PRO A 15 26.14 2.14 11.54
N ALA A 16 25.53 1.59 12.60
CA ALA A 16 24.17 1.91 12.99
C ALA A 16 24.05 3.44 13.13
N PRO A 17 23.05 4.09 12.51
CA PRO A 17 22.92 5.53 12.57
C PRO A 17 22.81 6.00 14.01
N SER A 18 23.49 7.09 14.35
CA SER A 18 23.48 7.66 15.68
C SER A 18 22.08 8.14 16.07
N ARG A 19 21.72 8.04 17.34
CA ARG A 19 20.40 8.40 17.91
C ARG A 19 19.88 9.80 17.54
N ALA A 20 20.72 10.70 17.07
CA ALA A 20 20.37 12.08 16.76
C ALA A 20 19.77 12.27 15.35
N GLU A 21 20.06 11.37 14.40
CA GLU A 21 19.58 11.49 13.01
C GLU A 21 18.25 10.76 12.76
N ASP A 22 17.83 9.89 13.68
CA ASP A 22 16.60 9.07 13.56
C ASP A 22 15.29 9.81 13.91
N GLN A 23 15.35 11.07 14.31
CA GLN A 23 14.17 11.86 14.66
C GLN A 23 13.94 13.00 13.68
N ALA A 24 13.66 12.70 12.42
CA ALA A 24 12.90 13.65 11.63
C ALA A 24 11.45 13.63 12.19
N PRO A 25 10.98 14.69 12.86
CA PRO A 25 9.61 14.74 13.32
C PRO A 25 8.72 14.67 12.08
N THR A 26 7.99 13.58 11.92
CA THR A 26 6.84 13.57 11.01
C THR A 26 5.98 14.73 11.48
N PRO A 27 5.78 15.81 10.69
CA PRO A 27 4.92 16.88 11.13
C PRO A 27 3.58 16.23 11.46
N PRO A 28 2.95 16.51 12.61
CA PRO A 28 1.70 15.91 12.99
C PRO A 28 0.66 16.29 11.94
N ALA A 29 0.53 15.44 10.91
CA ALA A 29 -0.47 15.61 9.89
C ALA A 29 -1.83 15.51 10.58
N ALA A 30 -2.63 16.54 10.46
CA ALA A 30 -4.00 16.53 10.90
C ALA A 30 -4.90 16.59 9.67
N TRP A 31 -6.11 16.08 9.79
CA TRP A 31 -7.05 15.95 8.68
C TRP A 31 -8.39 16.53 9.08
N ALA A 32 -9.00 17.32 8.22
CA ALA A 32 -10.44 17.61 8.24
C ALA A 32 -11.10 16.75 7.16
N TYR A 33 -12.23 16.14 7.45
CA TYR A 33 -12.85 15.16 6.56
C TYR A 33 -14.37 15.17 6.61
N LEU A 34 -15.01 14.64 5.56
CA LEU A 34 -16.42 14.27 5.51
C LEU A 34 -16.52 12.74 5.37
N VAL A 35 -17.43 12.14 6.11
CA VAL A 35 -17.83 10.73 5.98
C VAL A 35 -19.28 10.66 5.55
N ARG A 36 -19.58 9.87 4.54
CA ARG A 36 -20.95 9.54 4.15
C ARG A 36 -21.49 8.44 5.04
N CYS A 37 -22.65 8.66 5.60
CA CYS A 37 -23.38 7.66 6.38
C CYS A 37 -24.29 6.80 5.49
N ALA A 38 -24.82 5.70 6.03
CA ALA A 38 -25.69 4.78 5.31
C ALA A 38 -27.02 5.45 4.87
N ASP A 39 -27.49 6.44 5.60
CA ASP A 39 -28.67 7.27 5.26
C ASP A 39 -28.35 8.38 4.23
N GLY A 40 -27.14 8.37 3.64
CA GLY A 40 -26.68 9.37 2.67
C GLY A 40 -26.20 10.69 3.29
N SER A 41 -26.37 10.92 4.60
CA SER A 41 -25.92 12.15 5.25
C SER A 41 -24.40 12.25 5.34
N LEU A 42 -23.85 13.48 5.40
CA LEU A 42 -22.43 13.77 5.53
C LEU A 42 -22.09 14.25 6.94
N TYR A 43 -21.17 13.56 7.59
CA TYR A 43 -20.59 13.94 8.88
C TYR A 43 -19.22 14.60 8.68
N ALA A 44 -19.00 15.77 9.28
CA ALA A 44 -17.71 16.45 9.30
C ALA A 44 -16.95 16.15 10.60
N GLY A 45 -15.65 15.90 10.49
CA GLY A 45 -14.77 15.65 11.63
C GLY A 45 -13.32 16.04 11.34
N TRP A 46 -12.49 16.00 12.38
CA TRP A 46 -11.06 16.12 12.27
C TRP A 46 -10.34 14.95 12.98
N THR A 47 -9.10 14.69 12.64
CA THR A 47 -8.26 13.67 13.27
C THR A 47 -6.78 13.88 12.98
N SER A 48 -5.91 13.35 13.82
CA SER A 48 -4.47 13.19 13.54
C SER A 48 -4.13 11.89 12.80
N ASP A 49 -5.07 10.94 12.71
CA ASP A 49 -4.90 9.65 12.00
C ASP A 49 -6.21 9.31 11.29
N LEU A 50 -6.24 9.61 9.99
CA LEU A 50 -7.43 9.43 9.16
C LEU A 50 -7.81 7.95 9.03
N ALA A 51 -6.83 7.08 8.80
CA ALA A 51 -7.09 5.66 8.61
C ALA A 51 -7.68 5.01 9.87
N ARG A 52 -7.09 5.27 11.04
CA ARG A 52 -7.61 4.79 12.33
C ARG A 52 -8.99 5.36 12.61
N ARG A 53 -9.21 6.63 12.32
CA ARG A 53 -10.50 7.30 12.53
C ARG A 53 -11.60 6.68 11.66
N LEU A 54 -11.33 6.39 10.40
CA LEU A 54 -12.28 5.74 9.48
C LEU A 54 -12.62 4.32 9.94
N ARG A 55 -11.62 3.53 10.38
CA ARG A 55 -11.89 2.21 10.97
C ARG A 55 -12.85 2.30 12.15
N ARG A 56 -12.64 3.25 13.08
CA ARG A 56 -13.54 3.47 14.22
C ARG A 56 -14.95 3.89 13.80
N HIS A 57 -15.08 4.68 12.75
CA HIS A 57 -16.42 5.03 12.22
C HIS A 57 -17.12 3.78 11.67
N ARG A 58 -16.43 2.95 10.88
CA ARG A 58 -17.00 1.73 10.28
C ARG A 58 -17.34 0.64 11.31
N SER A 59 -16.57 0.55 12.40
CA SER A 59 -16.84 -0.41 13.49
C SER A 59 -17.87 0.07 14.51
N GLY A 60 -18.55 1.20 14.27
CA GLY A 60 -19.51 1.76 15.23
C GLY A 60 -18.88 2.40 16.47
N GLN A 61 -17.55 2.53 16.53
CA GLN A 61 -16.83 3.19 17.64
C GLN A 61 -16.50 4.66 17.34
N GLY A 62 -17.11 5.24 16.32
CA GLY A 62 -16.94 6.62 15.90
C GLY A 62 -17.69 7.64 16.75
N ALA A 63 -17.96 8.81 16.18
CA ALA A 63 -18.80 9.84 16.81
C ALA A 63 -20.24 9.34 17.00
N ARG A 64 -20.96 9.90 17.98
CA ARG A 64 -22.38 9.56 18.23
C ARG A 64 -23.22 9.60 16.96
N TYR A 65 -23.04 10.64 16.14
CA TYR A 65 -23.75 10.80 14.88
C TYR A 65 -23.55 9.62 13.92
N THR A 66 -22.29 9.20 13.70
CA THR A 66 -21.95 8.10 12.79
C THR A 66 -22.27 6.73 13.37
N ARG A 67 -22.32 6.58 14.71
CA ARG A 67 -22.79 5.33 15.35
C ARG A 67 -24.26 5.07 15.09
N MET A 68 -25.08 6.12 15.13
CA MET A 68 -26.53 6.00 14.93
C MET A 68 -26.92 5.80 13.45
N ARG A 69 -26.10 6.26 12.51
CA ARG A 69 -26.43 6.31 11.09
C ARG A 69 -25.58 5.41 10.20
N GLY A 70 -24.59 4.71 10.79
CA GLY A 70 -23.61 3.91 10.05
C GLY A 70 -22.73 4.75 9.15
N ALA A 71 -21.42 4.80 9.39
CA ALA A 71 -20.48 5.48 8.50
C ALA A 71 -19.95 4.48 7.47
N VAL A 72 -20.11 4.77 6.19
CA VAL A 72 -19.82 3.81 5.10
C VAL A 72 -18.56 4.19 4.35
N GLN A 73 -18.41 5.47 3.96
CA GLN A 73 -17.39 5.88 3.01
C GLN A 73 -16.80 7.25 3.36
N LEU A 74 -15.48 7.40 3.12
CA LEU A 74 -14.84 8.71 3.10
C LEU A 74 -15.35 9.47 1.86
N ALA A 75 -15.89 10.67 2.09
CA ALA A 75 -16.46 11.50 1.04
C ALA A 75 -15.62 12.75 0.73
N TYR A 76 -14.74 13.15 1.65
CA TYR A 76 -13.78 14.23 1.47
C TYR A 76 -12.71 14.15 2.55
N ALA A 77 -11.46 14.50 2.20
CA ALA A 77 -10.39 14.71 3.18
C ALA A 77 -9.47 15.85 2.73
N ARG A 78 -9.07 16.68 3.69
CA ARG A 78 -8.05 17.72 3.51
C ARG A 78 -6.97 17.53 4.55
N ARG A 79 -5.72 17.42 4.10
CA ARG A 79 -4.55 17.43 4.98
C ARG A 79 -4.30 18.84 5.48
N CYS A 80 -4.02 18.96 6.77
CA CYS A 80 -3.74 20.20 7.47
C CYS A 80 -2.35 20.15 8.10
N LYS A 81 -1.69 21.29 8.21
CA LYS A 81 -0.32 21.39 8.76
C LYS A 81 -0.27 21.01 10.24
N ASN A 82 -1.36 21.25 10.97
CA ASN A 82 -1.44 20.98 12.40
C ASN A 82 -2.91 20.85 12.87
N LYS A 83 -3.09 20.49 14.14
CA LYS A 83 -4.40 20.35 14.80
C LYS A 83 -5.25 21.62 14.70
N SER A 84 -4.67 22.79 14.89
CA SER A 84 -5.41 24.07 14.88
C SER A 84 -6.02 24.36 13.50
N GLU A 85 -5.26 24.10 12.42
CA GLU A 85 -5.77 24.22 11.05
C GLU A 85 -6.87 23.20 10.77
N ALA A 86 -6.71 21.95 11.24
CA ALA A 86 -7.74 20.92 11.06
C ALA A 86 -9.04 21.25 11.77
N LEU A 87 -8.98 21.81 12.97
CA LEU A 87 -10.16 22.28 13.71
C LEU A 87 -10.87 23.43 12.99
N ARG A 88 -10.13 24.40 12.44
CA ARG A 88 -10.72 25.49 11.64
C ARG A 88 -11.37 24.95 10.37
N ALA A 89 -10.71 24.00 9.68
CA ALA A 89 -11.26 23.38 8.49
C ALA A 89 -12.51 22.54 8.79
N GLU A 90 -12.51 21.78 9.89
CA GLU A 90 -13.71 21.05 10.35
C GLU A 90 -14.87 22.00 10.63
N ALA A 91 -14.62 23.10 11.35
CA ALA A 91 -15.63 24.10 11.63
C ALA A 91 -16.21 24.73 10.35
N ALA A 92 -15.34 25.01 9.37
CA ALA A 92 -15.77 25.48 8.05
C ALA A 92 -16.64 24.44 7.34
N LEU A 93 -16.23 23.16 7.29
CA LEU A 93 -17.01 22.07 6.71
C LEU A 93 -18.38 21.92 7.38
N LYS A 94 -18.48 22.08 8.71
CA LYS A 94 -19.75 21.99 9.43
C LYS A 94 -20.74 23.09 9.03
N ARG A 95 -20.23 24.30 8.75
CA ARG A 95 -21.06 25.46 8.36
C ARG A 95 -21.58 25.41 6.93
N LEU A 96 -20.93 24.63 6.05
CA LEU A 96 -21.39 24.50 4.66
C LEU A 96 -22.84 23.98 4.60
N PRO A 97 -23.68 24.51 3.71
CA PRO A 97 -24.96 23.94 3.36
C PRO A 97 -24.80 22.48 2.84
N LYS A 98 -25.88 21.69 2.93
CA LYS A 98 -25.85 20.29 2.46
C LYS A 98 -25.42 20.20 0.99
N ALA A 99 -25.97 21.05 0.12
CA ALA A 99 -25.65 21.07 -1.30
C ALA A 99 -24.15 21.32 -1.57
N GLU A 100 -23.53 22.24 -0.83
CA GLU A 100 -22.10 22.53 -0.98
C GLU A 100 -21.22 21.39 -0.47
N LYS A 101 -21.62 20.72 0.62
CA LYS A 101 -20.94 19.50 1.08
C LYS A 101 -21.01 18.39 0.04
N GLU A 102 -22.16 18.21 -0.61
CA GLU A 102 -22.34 17.22 -1.67
C GLU A 102 -21.51 17.56 -2.91
N ALA A 103 -21.50 18.83 -3.32
CA ALA A 103 -20.67 19.29 -4.44
C ALA A 103 -19.16 19.09 -4.15
N LEU A 104 -18.73 19.40 -2.91
CA LEU A 104 -17.35 19.18 -2.47
C LEU A 104 -16.99 17.68 -2.48
N ALA A 105 -17.88 16.83 -1.98
CA ALA A 105 -17.70 15.39 -1.95
C ALA A 105 -17.67 14.79 -3.36
N ALA A 106 -18.55 15.24 -4.26
CA ALA A 106 -18.59 14.80 -5.66
C ALA A 106 -17.30 15.18 -6.39
N ARG A 107 -16.86 16.45 -6.28
CA ARG A 107 -15.62 16.91 -6.89
C ARG A 107 -14.41 16.15 -6.35
N TRP A 108 -14.33 15.96 -5.03
CA TRP A 108 -13.25 15.20 -4.41
C TRP A 108 -13.25 13.74 -4.85
N GLY A 109 -14.44 13.11 -4.98
CA GLY A 109 -14.59 11.77 -5.50
C GLY A 109 -14.06 11.63 -6.93
N THR A 110 -14.31 12.62 -7.79
CA THR A 110 -13.77 12.66 -9.15
C THR A 110 -12.25 12.87 -9.16
N GLU A 111 -11.75 13.82 -8.35
CA GLU A 111 -10.32 14.09 -8.21
C GLU A 111 -9.55 12.89 -7.64
N GLN A 112 -10.22 12.10 -6.78
CA GLN A 112 -9.69 10.86 -6.20
C GLN A 112 -10.07 9.60 -6.97
N ALA A 113 -10.70 9.73 -8.13
CA ALA A 113 -10.91 8.61 -9.03
C ALA A 113 -9.55 8.01 -9.40
N VAL A 114 -9.35 6.75 -8.99
CA VAL A 114 -8.08 6.06 -9.17
C VAL A 114 -8.22 5.07 -10.31
N THR A 115 -7.37 5.21 -11.30
CA THR A 115 -7.19 4.21 -12.38
C THR A 115 -5.98 3.34 -12.07
N VAL A 116 -6.05 2.07 -12.45
CA VAL A 116 -4.91 1.14 -12.33
C VAL A 116 -4.42 0.80 -13.72
N ARG A 117 -3.11 0.91 -13.91
CA ARG A 117 -2.43 0.53 -15.16
C ARG A 117 -1.19 -0.31 -14.87
N THR A 118 -0.69 -0.97 -15.89
CA THR A 118 0.67 -1.52 -15.86
C THR A 118 1.68 -0.37 -15.86
N GLY A 119 2.75 -0.55 -15.08
CA GLY A 119 3.88 0.36 -15.02
C GLY A 119 5.09 -0.20 -15.74
N ASP A 120 6.05 0.66 -15.96
CA ASP A 120 7.36 0.31 -16.52
C ASP A 120 8.49 1.15 -15.89
N VAL A 121 9.70 1.00 -16.42
CA VAL A 121 10.90 1.68 -15.89
C VAL A 121 10.80 3.21 -15.94
N ARG A 122 9.99 3.79 -16.83
CA ARG A 122 9.79 5.24 -16.94
C ARG A 122 9.06 5.81 -15.71
N ASP A 123 8.37 4.96 -14.97
CA ASP A 123 7.67 5.34 -13.73
C ASP A 123 8.61 5.41 -12.51
N ALA A 124 9.88 5.03 -12.67
CA ALA A 124 10.86 4.99 -11.59
C ALA A 124 10.97 6.29 -10.78
N PRO A 125 10.91 7.50 -11.34
CA PRO A 125 10.98 8.73 -10.55
C PRO A 125 9.83 8.83 -9.52
N ALA A 126 8.60 8.54 -9.91
CA ALA A 126 7.43 8.61 -9.03
C ALA A 126 7.44 7.48 -7.97
N VAL A 127 7.80 6.26 -8.40
CA VAL A 127 7.96 5.09 -7.52
C VAL A 127 9.07 5.33 -6.50
N ASN A 128 10.22 5.85 -6.92
CA ASN A 128 11.35 6.19 -6.06
C ASN A 128 10.95 7.23 -5.00
N ALA A 129 10.26 8.29 -5.40
CA ALA A 129 9.78 9.32 -4.48
C ALA A 129 8.85 8.73 -3.40
N LEU A 130 7.89 7.88 -3.81
CA LEU A 130 6.97 7.21 -2.90
C LEU A 130 7.69 6.23 -1.97
N TYR A 131 8.54 5.35 -2.50
CA TYR A 131 9.31 4.39 -1.70
C TYR A 131 10.20 5.10 -0.68
N ASN A 132 10.92 6.13 -1.10
CA ASN A 132 11.81 6.91 -0.24
C ASN A 132 11.07 7.71 0.84
N TRP A 133 9.79 8.05 0.61
CA TRP A 133 8.96 8.56 1.68
C TRP A 133 8.82 7.51 2.80
N TYR A 134 8.56 6.25 2.47
CA TYR A 134 8.47 5.16 3.44
C TYR A 134 9.81 4.87 4.13
N VAL A 135 10.91 4.92 3.39
CA VAL A 135 12.25 4.78 3.98
C VAL A 135 12.48 5.79 5.10
N ARG A 136 12.10 7.05 4.88
CA ARG A 136 12.34 8.14 5.85
C ARG A 136 11.32 8.23 6.97
N HIS A 137 10.09 7.76 6.77
CA HIS A 137 8.98 8.07 7.68
C HIS A 137 8.23 6.84 8.23
N SER A 138 8.63 5.62 7.85
CA SER A 138 7.88 4.42 8.20
C SER A 138 8.79 3.23 8.50
N THR A 139 8.28 2.33 9.33
CA THR A 139 8.86 1.00 9.56
C THR A 139 8.38 -0.05 8.55
N ALA A 140 7.57 0.32 7.57
CA ALA A 140 7.07 -0.60 6.53
C ALA A 140 8.20 -1.15 5.63
N THR A 141 9.34 -0.49 5.60
CA THR A 141 10.59 -1.01 5.04
C THR A 141 11.70 -0.90 6.07
N PHE A 142 12.61 -1.87 6.09
CA PHE A 142 13.77 -1.87 6.99
C PHE A 142 14.99 -1.15 6.38
N GLN A 143 14.86 -0.59 5.18
CA GLN A 143 15.92 0.19 4.57
C GLN A 143 16.13 1.52 5.31
N TYR A 144 17.40 1.89 5.54
CA TYR A 144 17.79 3.12 6.22
C TYR A 144 18.03 4.27 5.24
N ALA A 145 18.88 4.04 4.24
CA ALA A 145 19.20 5.04 3.24
C ALA A 145 18.16 5.05 2.11
N PRO A 146 17.78 6.22 1.62
CA PRO A 146 16.95 6.33 0.43
C PRO A 146 17.56 5.60 -0.75
N ALA A 147 16.74 4.88 -1.51
CA ALA A 147 17.15 4.26 -2.76
C ALA A 147 17.45 5.32 -3.82
N THR A 148 18.48 5.10 -4.62
CA THR A 148 18.78 5.89 -5.81
C THR A 148 17.75 5.59 -6.92
N LEU A 149 17.69 6.47 -7.92
CA LEU A 149 16.82 6.23 -9.09
C LEU A 149 17.25 4.95 -9.83
N ALA A 150 18.54 4.71 -10.00
CA ALA A 150 19.07 3.52 -10.68
C ALA A 150 18.70 2.21 -9.95
N GLU A 151 18.76 2.19 -8.61
CA GLU A 151 18.32 1.04 -7.80
C GLU A 151 16.81 0.81 -7.96
N THR A 152 16.01 1.87 -8.01
CA THR A 152 14.57 1.75 -8.23
C THR A 152 14.25 1.23 -9.63
N GLU A 153 14.94 1.70 -10.67
CA GLU A 153 14.81 1.16 -12.03
C GLU A 153 15.16 -0.33 -12.09
N GLN A 154 16.24 -0.74 -11.43
CA GLN A 154 16.62 -2.15 -11.36
C GLN A 154 15.56 -2.99 -10.64
N THR A 155 14.99 -2.47 -9.54
CA THR A 155 13.90 -3.12 -8.81
C THR A 155 12.66 -3.29 -9.69
N ILE A 156 12.29 -2.26 -10.46
CA ILE A 156 11.15 -2.35 -11.40
C ILE A 156 11.41 -3.40 -12.48
N ARG A 157 12.62 -3.43 -13.09
CA ARG A 157 12.98 -4.45 -14.09
C ARG A 157 12.86 -5.85 -13.51
N ALA A 158 13.43 -6.10 -12.33
CA ALA A 158 13.35 -7.39 -11.65
C ALA A 158 11.90 -7.80 -11.33
N ALA A 159 11.06 -6.86 -10.94
CA ALA A 159 9.63 -7.11 -10.70
C ALA A 159 8.90 -7.48 -12.00
N LEU A 160 9.18 -6.79 -13.10
CA LEU A 160 8.61 -7.07 -14.43
C LEU A 160 9.03 -8.43 -14.99
N ASP A 161 10.21 -8.93 -14.64
CA ASP A 161 10.67 -10.29 -14.97
C ASP A 161 9.88 -11.38 -14.22
N THR A 162 9.30 -11.03 -13.07
CA THR A 162 8.47 -11.95 -12.25
C THR A 162 7.01 -11.90 -12.66
N GLY A 163 6.48 -10.68 -12.82
CA GLY A 163 5.07 -10.49 -13.08
C GLY A 163 4.68 -9.04 -13.34
N PRO A 164 3.40 -8.70 -13.19
CA PRO A 164 2.93 -7.36 -13.43
C PRO A 164 3.43 -6.38 -12.37
N PHE A 165 3.85 -5.21 -12.82
CA PHE A 165 4.10 -4.03 -12.00
C PHE A 165 2.91 -3.08 -12.20
N LEU A 166 2.10 -2.86 -11.17
CA LEU A 166 0.87 -2.10 -11.26
C LEU A 166 1.00 -0.75 -10.54
N LEU A 167 0.48 0.29 -11.18
CA LEU A 167 0.40 1.64 -10.66
C LEU A 167 -1.05 2.07 -10.51
N ALA A 168 -1.33 2.80 -9.45
CA ALA A 168 -2.59 3.48 -9.23
C ALA A 168 -2.37 4.99 -9.31
N GLU A 169 -3.11 5.67 -10.19
CA GLU A 169 -3.00 7.11 -10.42
C GLU A 169 -4.36 7.78 -10.22
N ASN A 170 -4.35 9.00 -9.67
CA ASN A 170 -5.56 9.81 -9.60
C ASN A 170 -5.86 10.50 -10.93
N ALA A 171 -6.99 11.22 -11.00
CA ALA A 171 -7.40 11.93 -12.21
C ALA A 171 -6.41 13.01 -12.69
N ALA A 172 -5.49 13.47 -11.83
CA ALA A 172 -4.42 14.39 -12.18
C ALA A 172 -3.12 13.69 -12.64
N GLY A 173 -3.12 12.37 -12.78
CA GLY A 173 -1.96 11.57 -13.16
C GLY A 173 -0.92 11.42 -12.03
N GLN A 174 -1.27 11.73 -10.79
CA GLN A 174 -0.37 11.59 -9.66
C GLN A 174 -0.42 10.15 -9.12
N LEU A 175 0.75 9.59 -8.79
CA LEU A 175 0.88 8.26 -8.24
C LEU A 175 0.22 8.16 -6.84
N CYS A 176 -0.81 7.33 -6.73
CA CYS A 176 -1.49 7.00 -5.47
C CYS A 176 -0.94 5.72 -4.82
N GLY A 177 -0.21 4.91 -5.55
CA GLY A 177 0.42 3.70 -5.05
C GLY A 177 0.89 2.78 -6.17
N TYR A 178 1.66 1.78 -5.78
CA TYR A 178 2.08 0.71 -6.69
C TYR A 178 2.06 -0.64 -5.98
N ALA A 179 1.93 -1.71 -6.76
CA ALA A 179 2.04 -3.07 -6.29
C ALA A 179 2.72 -3.96 -7.33
N CYS A 180 3.52 -4.91 -6.88
CA CYS A 180 4.25 -5.84 -7.71
C CYS A 180 4.52 -7.16 -6.98
N ALA A 181 5.16 -8.08 -7.67
CA ALA A 181 5.63 -9.34 -7.11
C ALA A 181 7.13 -9.54 -7.41
N HIS A 182 7.79 -10.25 -6.52
CA HIS A 182 9.18 -10.67 -6.64
C HIS A 182 9.27 -12.19 -6.39
N PRO A 183 10.32 -12.89 -6.86
CA PRO A 183 10.55 -14.28 -6.46
C PRO A 183 10.62 -14.38 -4.93
N LEU A 184 9.89 -15.33 -4.34
CA LEU A 184 9.94 -15.55 -2.90
C LEU A 184 11.35 -15.98 -2.45
N HIS A 185 12.03 -16.75 -3.28
CA HIS A 185 13.38 -17.25 -3.02
C HIS A 185 14.10 -17.54 -4.35
N PRO A 186 15.44 -17.39 -4.44
CA PRO A 186 16.18 -17.59 -5.69
C PRO A 186 16.30 -19.05 -6.15
N ARG A 187 15.99 -20.04 -5.28
CA ARG A 187 16.08 -21.46 -5.65
C ARG A 187 14.90 -21.89 -6.50
N GLU A 188 15.15 -22.75 -7.51
CA GLU A 188 14.18 -23.17 -8.53
C GLU A 188 12.91 -23.80 -7.97
N ALA A 189 12.98 -24.55 -6.87
CA ALA A 189 11.81 -25.16 -6.23
C ALA A 189 10.78 -24.15 -5.72
N TYR A 190 11.14 -22.88 -5.59
CA TYR A 190 10.24 -21.78 -5.22
C TYR A 190 9.62 -21.06 -6.44
N ALA A 191 9.83 -21.55 -7.66
CA ALA A 191 9.41 -20.86 -8.90
C ALA A 191 7.91 -20.54 -8.96
N TRP A 192 7.06 -21.24 -8.21
CA TRP A 192 5.61 -21.02 -8.15
C TRP A 192 5.15 -20.14 -6.99
N CYS A 193 6.08 -19.60 -6.20
CA CYS A 193 5.79 -18.75 -5.07
C CYS A 193 6.39 -17.36 -5.26
N VAL A 194 5.62 -16.34 -4.93
CA VAL A 194 6.07 -14.93 -5.02
C VAL A 194 5.92 -14.22 -3.69
N GLU A 195 6.77 -13.22 -3.47
CA GLU A 195 6.57 -12.19 -2.47
C GLU A 195 5.89 -10.99 -3.14
N THR A 196 4.81 -10.50 -2.55
CA THR A 196 4.07 -9.35 -3.04
C THR A 196 4.40 -8.09 -2.25
N THR A 197 4.58 -6.99 -2.95
CA THR A 197 4.88 -5.67 -2.39
C THR A 197 3.77 -4.69 -2.74
N ILE A 198 3.39 -3.83 -1.78
CA ILE A 198 2.45 -2.74 -2.00
C ILE A 198 2.83 -1.52 -1.17
N TYR A 199 2.84 -0.36 -1.81
CA TYR A 199 2.97 0.95 -1.17
C TYR A 199 1.89 1.90 -1.69
N CYS A 200 1.19 2.57 -0.77
CA CYS A 200 0.18 3.58 -1.10
C CYS A 200 0.65 4.95 -0.65
N ALA A 201 0.42 5.98 -1.45
CA ALA A 201 0.74 7.35 -1.07
C ALA A 201 0.00 7.72 0.23
N PRO A 202 0.66 8.42 1.18
CA PRO A 202 0.05 8.75 2.47
C PRO A 202 -1.27 9.50 2.35
N ASP A 203 -1.41 10.32 1.33
CA ASP A 203 -2.60 11.12 1.06
C ASP A 203 -3.75 10.29 0.44
N CYS A 204 -3.45 9.08 -0.06
CA CYS A 204 -4.40 8.15 -0.66
C CYS A 204 -4.81 6.99 0.27
N VAL A 205 -4.27 6.95 1.50
CA VAL A 205 -4.58 5.89 2.47
C VAL A 205 -6.05 5.94 2.90
N GLY A 206 -6.70 4.77 2.93
CA GLY A 206 -8.12 4.67 3.32
C GLY A 206 -9.12 4.88 2.18
N GLN A 207 -8.65 5.17 0.97
CA GLN A 207 -9.47 5.44 -0.22
C GLN A 207 -9.66 4.18 -1.11
N GLY A 208 -9.24 3.01 -0.65
CA GLY A 208 -9.40 1.75 -1.39
C GLY A 208 -8.31 1.49 -2.42
N VAL A 209 -7.29 2.36 -2.54
CA VAL A 209 -6.17 2.21 -3.50
C VAL A 209 -5.51 0.84 -3.37
N GLY A 210 -5.22 0.38 -2.15
CA GLY A 210 -4.60 -0.91 -1.93
C GLY A 210 -5.41 -2.07 -2.52
N ARG A 211 -6.73 -2.08 -2.33
CA ARG A 211 -7.61 -3.11 -2.91
C ARG A 211 -7.64 -3.04 -4.43
N ARG A 212 -7.72 -1.83 -5.00
CA ARG A 212 -7.71 -1.61 -6.45
C ARG A 212 -6.42 -2.11 -7.12
N LEU A 213 -5.28 -1.99 -6.44
CA LEU A 213 -3.99 -2.53 -6.90
C LEU A 213 -3.87 -4.04 -6.70
N TYR A 214 -4.23 -4.51 -5.51
CA TYR A 214 -3.94 -5.89 -5.11
C TYR A 214 -4.89 -6.92 -5.72
N THR A 215 -6.16 -6.54 -5.95
CA THR A 215 -7.12 -7.44 -6.59
C THR A 215 -6.67 -7.86 -7.99
N PRO A 216 -6.35 -6.94 -8.92
CA PRO A 216 -5.84 -7.33 -10.24
C PRO A 216 -4.43 -7.96 -10.16
N LEU A 217 -3.55 -7.52 -9.25
CA LEU A 217 -2.25 -8.17 -9.09
C LEU A 217 -2.40 -9.67 -8.78
N LEU A 218 -3.21 -10.02 -7.78
CA LEU A 218 -3.42 -11.41 -7.39
C LEU A 218 -4.10 -12.22 -8.51
N GLU A 219 -5.03 -11.62 -9.24
CA GLU A 219 -5.66 -12.25 -10.39
C GLU A 219 -4.67 -12.53 -11.53
N LEU A 220 -3.81 -11.57 -11.84
CA LEU A 220 -2.75 -11.74 -12.85
C LEU A 220 -1.75 -12.82 -12.44
N LEU A 221 -1.34 -12.86 -11.18
CA LEU A 221 -0.46 -13.91 -10.66
C LEU A 221 -1.10 -15.31 -10.76
N ARG A 222 -2.41 -15.44 -10.51
CA ARG A 222 -3.14 -16.71 -10.74
C ARG A 222 -3.13 -17.12 -12.20
N ARG A 223 -3.37 -16.19 -13.12
CA ARG A 223 -3.34 -16.45 -14.57
C ARG A 223 -1.94 -16.81 -15.06
N GLN A 224 -0.89 -16.26 -14.47
CA GLN A 224 0.48 -16.62 -14.73
C GLN A 224 0.82 -18.06 -14.28
N GLY A 225 0.05 -18.62 -13.35
CA GLY A 225 0.25 -19.98 -12.84
C GLY A 225 0.98 -20.03 -11.50
N TYR A 226 1.15 -18.90 -10.79
CA TYR A 226 1.66 -18.92 -9.44
C TYR A 226 0.69 -19.62 -8.49
N CYS A 227 1.25 -20.42 -7.57
CA CYS A 227 0.48 -21.20 -6.61
C CYS A 227 0.26 -20.49 -5.28
N ALA A 228 1.23 -19.66 -4.88
CA ALA A 228 1.16 -18.95 -3.62
C ALA A 228 1.77 -17.55 -3.67
N ALA A 229 1.26 -16.66 -2.82
CA ALA A 229 1.78 -15.33 -2.58
C ALA A 229 2.08 -15.13 -1.10
N ALA A 230 3.28 -14.65 -0.79
CA ALA A 230 3.65 -14.19 0.54
C ALA A 230 3.63 -12.65 0.60
N ALA A 231 3.40 -12.10 1.79
CA ALA A 231 3.64 -10.71 2.08
C ALA A 231 4.38 -10.57 3.42
N LEU A 232 5.46 -9.81 3.43
CA LEU A 232 6.27 -9.56 4.60
C LEU A 232 5.90 -8.20 5.21
N VAL A 233 5.38 -8.21 6.42
CA VAL A 233 4.85 -7.02 7.09
C VAL A 233 5.60 -6.76 8.39
N ALA A 234 6.25 -5.60 8.49
CA ALA A 234 6.83 -5.16 9.76
C ALA A 234 5.74 -5.07 10.83
N HIS A 235 5.96 -5.68 11.98
CA HIS A 235 5.02 -5.69 13.09
C HIS A 235 5.54 -4.82 14.26
N PRO A 236 4.68 -3.99 14.87
CA PRO A 236 3.25 -3.82 14.60
C PRO A 236 2.95 -2.91 13.40
N ASN A 237 2.08 -3.35 12.51
CA ASN A 237 1.52 -2.54 11.42
C ASN A 237 0.03 -2.87 11.22
N PRO A 238 -0.85 -2.43 12.14
CA PRO A 238 -2.25 -2.84 12.15
C PRO A 238 -3.01 -2.50 10.86
N GLY A 239 -2.57 -1.49 10.13
CA GLY A 239 -3.17 -1.12 8.82
C GLY A 239 -2.88 -2.16 7.75
N SER A 240 -1.61 -2.53 7.60
CA SER A 240 -1.17 -3.53 6.61
C SER A 240 -1.66 -4.93 6.99
N GLU A 241 -1.61 -5.30 8.28
CA GLU A 241 -2.10 -6.59 8.76
C GLU A 241 -3.60 -6.76 8.48
N ALA A 242 -4.43 -5.76 8.79
CA ALA A 242 -5.85 -5.77 8.50
C ALA A 242 -6.14 -5.80 6.98
N PHE A 243 -5.32 -5.12 6.19
CA PHE A 243 -5.41 -5.13 4.74
C PHE A 243 -5.15 -6.52 4.17
N HIS A 244 -4.04 -7.16 4.51
CA HIS A 244 -3.70 -8.48 4.01
C HIS A 244 -4.73 -9.52 4.44
N LYS A 245 -5.20 -9.46 5.71
CA LYS A 245 -6.32 -10.32 6.17
C LYS A 245 -7.58 -10.11 5.32
N ALA A 246 -7.94 -8.86 5.00
CA ALA A 246 -9.11 -8.55 4.17
C ALA A 246 -8.94 -8.97 2.69
N MET A 247 -7.70 -9.16 2.23
CA MET A 247 -7.36 -9.71 0.90
C MET A 247 -7.27 -11.24 0.88
N GLY A 248 -7.58 -11.90 1.99
CA GLY A 248 -7.62 -13.37 2.10
C GLY A 248 -6.32 -14.00 2.59
N PHE A 249 -5.29 -13.22 2.90
CA PHE A 249 -4.06 -13.74 3.48
C PHE A 249 -4.29 -14.18 4.93
N HIS A 250 -3.59 -15.23 5.33
CA HIS A 250 -3.49 -15.66 6.72
C HIS A 250 -2.06 -15.59 7.22
N SER A 251 -1.88 -15.43 8.51
CA SER A 251 -0.56 -15.36 9.13
C SER A 251 0.03 -16.75 9.30
N ILE A 252 1.28 -16.96 8.85
CA ILE A 252 1.98 -18.25 8.96
C ILE A 252 3.17 -18.21 9.93
N GLY A 253 3.60 -17.05 10.39
CA GLY A 253 4.68 -16.97 11.34
C GLY A 253 5.16 -15.54 11.58
N ARG A 254 5.97 -15.39 12.64
CA ARG A 254 6.59 -14.14 13.02
C ARG A 254 8.05 -14.36 13.36
N GLN A 255 8.92 -13.55 12.81
CA GLN A 255 10.33 -13.48 13.15
C GLN A 255 10.51 -12.34 14.17
N PRO A 256 10.77 -12.65 15.46
CA PRO A 256 10.88 -11.62 16.49
C PRO A 256 12.22 -10.90 16.37
N ARG A 257 12.21 -9.58 16.59
CA ARG A 257 13.40 -8.72 16.69
C ARG A 257 14.37 -8.89 15.51
N CYS A 258 13.87 -9.05 14.29
CA CYS A 258 14.69 -9.27 13.10
C CYS A 258 15.10 -7.97 12.39
N GLY A 259 14.50 -6.81 12.73
CA GLY A 259 14.85 -5.50 12.21
C GLY A 259 14.97 -4.47 13.32
N TYR A 260 15.87 -3.49 13.15
CA TYR A 260 16.01 -2.37 14.09
C TYR A 260 15.88 -1.07 13.30
N LYS A 261 14.91 -0.22 13.62
CA LYS A 261 14.70 1.07 12.94
C LYS A 261 14.01 2.08 13.86
N PHE A 262 14.35 3.34 13.73
CA PHE A 262 13.83 4.42 14.58
C PHE A 262 13.95 4.11 16.08
N GLY A 263 15.11 3.64 16.50
CA GLY A 263 15.42 3.39 17.92
C GLY A 263 14.72 2.19 18.54
N ARG A 264 14.10 1.29 17.75
CA ARG A 264 13.37 0.12 18.26
C ARG A 264 13.57 -1.14 17.43
N TRP A 265 13.50 -2.28 18.11
CA TRP A 265 13.40 -3.58 17.45
C TRP A 265 12.01 -3.79 16.87
N LEU A 266 11.95 -4.41 15.72
CA LEU A 266 10.73 -4.73 14.98
C LEU A 266 10.71 -6.21 14.65
N ASP A 267 9.52 -6.79 14.70
CA ASP A 267 9.29 -8.14 14.21
C ASP A 267 8.89 -8.09 12.73
N LEU A 268 9.06 -9.19 12.01
CA LEU A 268 8.56 -9.39 10.67
C LEU A 268 7.48 -10.47 10.68
N GLN A 269 6.27 -10.10 10.29
CA GLN A 269 5.13 -11.01 10.19
C GLN A 269 5.00 -11.49 8.76
N THR A 270 5.00 -12.82 8.55
CA THR A 270 4.74 -13.42 7.23
C THR A 270 3.26 -13.72 7.08
N TRP A 271 2.68 -13.22 6.00
CA TRP A 271 1.33 -13.48 5.55
C TRP A 271 1.36 -14.32 4.29
N TRP A 272 0.41 -15.26 4.15
CA TRP A 272 0.37 -16.24 3.08
C TRP A 272 -1.01 -16.32 2.45
N LEU A 273 -1.04 -16.46 1.12
CA LEU A 273 -2.27 -16.68 0.34
C LEU A 273 -2.02 -17.79 -0.68
N ASP A 274 -2.84 -18.84 -0.61
CA ASP A 274 -2.89 -19.86 -1.66
C ASP A 274 -3.65 -19.28 -2.87
N LEU A 275 -2.95 -19.09 -3.97
CA LEU A 275 -3.51 -18.58 -5.22
C LEU A 275 -4.22 -19.68 -6.00
N ARG A 276 -3.69 -20.89 -5.93
CA ARG A 276 -4.23 -22.11 -6.58
C ARG A 276 -4.16 -23.27 -5.59
N PRO A 277 -5.21 -23.50 -4.81
CA PRO A 277 -5.24 -24.62 -3.88
C PRO A 277 -5.27 -25.94 -4.66
N GLY A 278 -4.53 -26.93 -4.20
CA GLY A 278 -4.46 -28.29 -4.76
C GLY A 278 -3.05 -28.86 -4.74
N GLU A 279 -2.97 -30.19 -4.87
CA GLU A 279 -1.72 -30.95 -4.83
C GLU A 279 -1.22 -31.38 -6.23
N ALA A 280 -1.95 -31.05 -7.30
CA ALA A 280 -1.54 -31.40 -8.65
C ALA A 280 -0.22 -30.70 -9.02
N PRO A 281 0.71 -31.38 -9.75
CA PRO A 281 1.93 -30.75 -10.21
C PRO A 281 1.64 -29.45 -10.96
N PRO A 282 2.30 -28.36 -10.61
CA PRO A 282 2.03 -27.07 -11.25
C PRO A 282 2.61 -27.06 -12.66
N ALA A 283 1.88 -26.44 -13.60
CA ALA A 283 2.42 -26.12 -14.90
C ALA A 283 3.49 -25.02 -14.79
N PRO A 284 4.41 -24.88 -15.76
CA PRO A 284 5.36 -23.78 -15.78
C PRO A 284 4.68 -22.41 -15.69
N VAL A 285 5.27 -21.49 -14.92
CA VAL A 285 4.76 -20.13 -14.79
C VAL A 285 4.93 -19.35 -16.10
N ARG A 286 3.86 -18.71 -16.55
CA ARG A 286 3.86 -17.78 -17.70
C ARG A 286 4.24 -16.40 -17.21
N ARG A 287 5.53 -16.05 -17.19
CA ARG A 287 6.01 -14.75 -16.65
C ARG A 287 5.38 -13.54 -17.34
N GLN A 288 5.07 -13.66 -18.63
CA GLN A 288 4.37 -12.63 -19.39
C GLN A 288 3.02 -13.16 -19.87
N LEU A 289 1.99 -12.39 -19.63
CA LEU A 289 0.65 -12.62 -20.16
C LEU A 289 0.45 -11.80 -21.43
N PRO A 290 -0.36 -12.27 -22.39
CA PRO A 290 -0.82 -11.45 -23.51
C PRO A 290 -1.45 -10.13 -23.02
N ALA A 291 -1.26 -9.08 -23.78
CA ALA A 291 -1.79 -7.76 -23.44
C ALA A 291 -3.31 -7.77 -23.20
N GLU A 292 -4.05 -8.57 -23.98
CA GLU A 292 -5.51 -8.75 -23.86
C GLU A 292 -5.89 -9.40 -22.51
N GLU A 293 -5.16 -10.44 -22.07
CA GLU A 293 -5.41 -11.08 -20.78
C GLU A 293 -5.14 -10.11 -19.62
N THR A 294 -4.08 -9.31 -19.76
CA THR A 294 -3.75 -8.27 -18.77
C THR A 294 -4.81 -7.20 -18.71
N ALA A 295 -5.23 -6.67 -19.85
CA ALA A 295 -6.29 -5.66 -19.93
C ALA A 295 -7.62 -6.17 -19.35
N ALA A 296 -8.01 -7.41 -19.69
CA ALA A 296 -9.22 -8.05 -19.17
C ALA A 296 -9.17 -8.20 -17.63
N ALA A 297 -8.02 -8.57 -17.05
CA ALA A 297 -7.87 -8.67 -15.60
C ALA A 297 -8.00 -7.29 -14.92
N LEU A 298 -7.40 -6.24 -15.51
CA LEU A 298 -7.52 -4.87 -14.99
C LEU A 298 -8.97 -4.36 -15.07
N ALA A 299 -9.67 -4.62 -16.18
CA ALA A 299 -11.06 -4.19 -16.37
C ALA A 299 -12.05 -4.92 -15.43
N SER A 300 -11.86 -6.21 -15.21
CA SER A 300 -12.75 -7.01 -14.34
C SER A 300 -12.65 -6.64 -12.86
N CYS A 301 -11.58 -5.95 -12.45
CA CYS A 301 -11.33 -5.53 -11.08
C CYS A 301 -11.68 -4.06 -10.82
N THR A 302 -12.22 -3.36 -11.83
CA THR A 302 -12.68 -1.97 -11.70
C THR A 302 -14.10 -1.96 -11.14
N LEU A 303 -14.26 -2.04 -9.83
CA LEU A 303 -15.51 -1.88 -9.07
C LEU A 303 -15.44 -0.67 -8.15
#